data_f5f6839a9c5c70cc9118c4721964921c
#
_entry.id   f5f6839a9c5c70cc9118c4721964921c
#
_cell.length_a   1.000
_cell.length_b   1.000
_cell.length_c   1.000
_cell.angle_alpha   90.00
_cell.angle_beta   90.00
_cell.angle_gamma   90.00
#
_symmetry.space_group_name_H-M   'P 1'
#
loop_
_entity.id
_entity.type
_entity.pdbx_description
1 polymer ?
#
loop_
_entity_poly.entity_id
_entity_poly.type
_entity_poly.pdbx_seq_one_letter_code
_entity_poly.pdbx_strand_id
1 'polypeptide(L)'
;MGERRTITKGYAAHVAEVQRRWEMALEAEGFDAALIHAGSMLVSFLDDYEYPFRCNPQLLWWAPLLRHHDSALLVRPGERPRLFYYQPDDYWYLPPSDPESWWADQFEVVMANEPDAWLQAGVNESTAYIGDAPCLAEKVGAEQLNPQRLINRIHLERTRKTDYEIACMAEAARLGAIAHTAAEQGFREGLSEYEIHQRYCMSIGLVDAELPFHNIVALNEHNAVLHYQARQQQAPVDIRSFLL
;
A
#
# COMPACT_ATOMS: atom_id res chain seq x y z
N MET A 1 24.41 -3.32 -1.25
CA MET A 1 23.04 -3.01 -0.76
C MET A 1 22.49 -1.86 -1.59
N GLY A 2 21.33 -2.06 -2.24
CA GLY A 2 20.70 -1.04 -3.07
C GLY A 2 20.11 0.06 -2.19
N GLU A 3 20.64 1.26 -2.24
CA GLU A 3 20.08 2.41 -1.53
C GLU A 3 18.75 2.81 -2.15
N ARG A 4 17.72 2.97 -1.31
CA ARG A 4 16.39 3.44 -1.71
C ARG A 4 16.40 4.96 -1.87
N ARG A 5 15.77 5.47 -2.92
CA ARG A 5 15.67 6.90 -3.19
C ARG A 5 14.24 7.37 -2.98
N THR A 6 14.08 8.41 -2.19
CA THR A 6 12.79 9.10 -2.07
C THR A 6 12.56 9.96 -3.31
N ILE A 7 11.48 9.70 -4.03
CA ILE A 7 11.08 10.47 -5.20
C ILE A 7 10.11 11.55 -4.72
N THR A 8 10.49 12.82 -4.85
CA THR A 8 9.65 13.96 -4.45
C THR A 8 9.25 14.86 -5.63
N LYS A 9 10.10 14.88 -6.68
CA LYS A 9 9.87 15.69 -7.87
C LYS A 9 8.59 15.26 -8.60
N GLY A 10 7.71 16.21 -8.86
CA GLY A 10 6.46 15.98 -9.58
C GLY A 10 5.29 15.53 -8.71
N TYR A 11 5.49 15.36 -7.40
CA TYR A 11 4.46 14.86 -6.49
C TYR A 11 3.23 15.80 -6.42
N ALA A 12 3.42 17.12 -6.32
CA ALA A 12 2.30 18.07 -6.29
C ALA A 12 1.44 17.99 -7.56
N ALA A 13 2.06 17.87 -8.74
CA ALA A 13 1.35 17.70 -10.00
C ALA A 13 0.62 16.35 -10.06
N HIS A 14 1.21 15.29 -9.49
CA HIS A 14 0.56 14.00 -9.35
C HIS A 14 -0.71 14.10 -8.50
N VAL A 15 -0.63 14.69 -7.30
CA VAL A 15 -1.80 14.84 -6.41
C VAL A 15 -2.91 15.64 -7.09
N ALA A 16 -2.56 16.74 -7.75
CA ALA A 16 -3.54 17.54 -8.51
C ALA A 16 -4.25 16.72 -9.61
N GLU A 17 -3.51 15.88 -10.34
CA GLU A 17 -4.10 15.01 -11.36
C GLU A 17 -4.95 13.91 -10.75
N VAL A 18 -4.52 13.29 -9.64
CA VAL A 18 -5.31 12.28 -8.90
C VAL A 18 -6.61 12.90 -8.40
N GLN A 19 -6.55 14.10 -7.82
CA GLN A 19 -7.73 14.84 -7.37
C GLN A 19 -8.71 15.04 -8.52
N ARG A 20 -8.26 15.58 -9.65
CA ARG A 20 -9.08 15.80 -10.83
C ARG A 20 -9.79 14.50 -11.30
N ARG A 21 -9.09 13.37 -11.30
CA ARG A 21 -9.66 12.07 -11.69
C ARG A 21 -10.73 11.61 -10.71
N TRP A 22 -10.50 11.77 -9.41
CA TRP A 22 -11.48 11.44 -8.39
C TRP A 22 -12.71 12.34 -8.45
N GLU A 23 -12.54 13.64 -8.62
CA GLU A 23 -13.65 14.60 -8.78
C GLU A 23 -14.55 14.22 -9.96
N MET A 24 -13.96 13.95 -11.12
CA MET A 24 -14.72 13.51 -12.30
C MET A 24 -15.44 12.16 -12.08
N ALA A 25 -14.81 11.24 -11.34
CA ALA A 25 -15.41 9.96 -11.05
C ALA A 25 -16.58 10.08 -10.07
N LEU A 26 -16.44 10.91 -9.03
CA LEU A 26 -17.50 11.19 -8.06
C LEU A 26 -18.72 11.84 -8.73
N GLU A 27 -18.49 12.88 -9.54
CA GLU A 27 -19.53 13.56 -10.30
C GLU A 27 -20.30 12.58 -11.22
N ALA A 28 -19.56 11.74 -11.96
CA ALA A 28 -20.15 10.80 -12.90
C ALA A 28 -20.95 9.67 -12.23
N GLU A 29 -20.63 9.31 -10.98
CA GLU A 29 -21.33 8.26 -10.23
C GLU A 29 -22.31 8.82 -9.19
N GLY A 30 -22.43 10.16 -9.07
CA GLY A 30 -23.42 10.85 -8.23
C GLY A 30 -23.07 10.85 -6.74
N PHE A 31 -21.78 10.88 -6.39
CA PHE A 31 -21.32 11.01 -5.01
C PHE A 31 -20.83 12.44 -4.72
N ASP A 32 -21.19 12.95 -3.53
CA ASP A 32 -20.71 14.26 -3.06
C ASP A 32 -19.30 14.21 -2.51
N ALA A 33 -18.86 13.03 -2.06
CA ALA A 33 -17.53 12.82 -1.48
C ALA A 33 -17.08 11.37 -1.59
N ALA A 34 -15.77 11.14 -1.41
CA ALA A 34 -15.22 9.83 -1.08
C ALA A 34 -14.41 9.91 0.21
N LEU A 35 -14.62 8.95 1.10
CA LEU A 35 -13.75 8.68 2.24
C LEU A 35 -12.92 7.43 1.94
N ILE A 36 -11.62 7.60 1.82
CA ILE A 36 -10.68 6.53 1.51
C ILE A 36 -9.96 6.18 2.81
N HIS A 37 -10.28 5.02 3.39
CA HIS A 37 -9.71 4.57 4.66
C HIS A 37 -8.47 3.70 4.43
N ALA A 38 -7.44 3.88 5.24
CA ALA A 38 -6.17 3.14 5.15
C ALA A 38 -6.31 1.64 5.39
N GLY A 39 -7.33 1.24 6.12
CA GLY A 39 -7.46 -0.05 6.78
C GLY A 39 -7.05 0.04 8.24
N SER A 40 -7.45 -0.96 9.03
CA SER A 40 -7.14 -1.04 10.46
C SER A 40 -6.15 -2.16 10.75
N MET A 41 -5.38 -2.02 11.82
CA MET A 41 -4.54 -3.09 12.33
C MET A 41 -5.41 -4.26 12.81
N LEU A 42 -5.05 -5.47 12.41
CA LEU A 42 -5.70 -6.69 12.85
C LEU A 42 -4.79 -7.42 13.85
N VAL A 43 -5.37 -7.79 14.97
CA VAL A 43 -4.68 -8.54 16.02
C VAL A 43 -5.22 -9.96 16.06
N SER A 44 -4.35 -10.92 16.34
CA SER A 44 -4.69 -12.34 16.46
C SER A 44 -5.68 -12.57 17.63
N PHE A 45 -6.59 -13.54 17.45
CA PHE A 45 -7.62 -13.84 18.46
C PHE A 45 -6.98 -14.25 19.80
N LEU A 46 -7.32 -13.54 20.87
CA LEU A 46 -6.83 -13.72 22.23
C LEU A 46 -5.29 -13.63 22.36
N ASP A 47 -4.64 -12.82 21.52
CA ASP A 47 -3.21 -12.62 21.50
C ASP A 47 -2.91 -11.12 21.30
N ASP A 48 -1.67 -10.71 21.49
CA ASP A 48 -1.12 -9.38 21.15
C ASP A 48 -0.34 -9.37 19.82
N TYR A 49 -0.33 -10.50 19.09
CA TYR A 49 0.31 -10.61 17.78
C TYR A 49 -0.48 -9.85 16.71
N GLU A 50 0.16 -8.87 16.09
CA GLU A 50 -0.39 -8.11 14.96
C GLU A 50 -0.10 -8.80 13.64
N TYR A 51 -1.14 -8.93 12.79
CA TYR A 51 -0.94 -9.34 11.41
C TYR A 51 -0.25 -8.23 10.62
N PRO A 52 0.59 -8.57 9.62
CA PRO A 52 1.23 -7.57 8.77
C PRO A 52 0.20 -6.62 8.12
N PHE A 53 0.27 -5.34 8.49
CA PHE A 53 -0.61 -4.31 7.96
C PHE A 53 -0.27 -3.98 6.50
N ARG A 54 -1.31 -3.80 5.69
CA ARG A 54 -1.20 -3.28 4.32
C ARG A 54 -2.19 -2.14 4.13
N CYS A 55 -1.65 -0.97 3.88
CA CYS A 55 -2.47 0.19 3.60
C CYS A 55 -3.26 0.04 2.29
N ASN A 56 -4.49 0.55 2.31
CA ASN A 56 -5.36 0.59 1.14
C ASN A 56 -4.65 1.21 -0.08
N PRO A 57 -4.51 0.49 -1.20
CA PRO A 57 -3.82 0.99 -2.38
C PRO A 57 -4.48 2.21 -3.03
N GLN A 58 -5.75 2.49 -2.73
CA GLN A 58 -6.40 3.74 -3.17
C GLN A 58 -5.89 4.94 -2.38
N LEU A 59 -5.61 4.78 -1.07
CA LEU A 59 -4.99 5.83 -0.26
C LEU A 59 -3.52 6.04 -0.64
N LEU A 60 -2.78 4.95 -0.89
CA LEU A 60 -1.38 5.02 -1.32
C LEU A 60 -1.19 5.73 -2.66
N TRP A 61 -2.22 5.81 -3.48
CA TRP A 61 -2.18 6.59 -4.71
C TRP A 61 -2.09 8.11 -4.44
N TRP A 62 -2.59 8.55 -3.28
CA TRP A 62 -2.55 9.94 -2.85
C TRP A 62 -1.31 10.26 -2.01
N ALA A 63 -1.05 9.46 -0.98
CA ALA A 63 -0.05 9.79 0.04
C ALA A 63 0.81 8.56 0.41
N PRO A 64 2.09 8.75 0.79
CA PRO A 64 3.03 7.64 1.08
C PRO A 64 2.82 7.03 2.48
N LEU A 65 1.60 6.64 2.81
CA LEU A 65 1.16 6.19 4.13
C LEU A 65 1.25 4.66 4.31
N LEU A 66 2.40 4.05 4.01
CA LEU A 66 2.57 2.59 3.98
C LEU A 66 2.22 1.87 5.29
N ARG A 67 2.46 2.52 6.44
CA ARG A 67 2.30 1.94 7.78
C ARG A 67 1.32 2.69 8.66
N HIS A 68 0.47 3.51 8.08
CA HIS A 68 -0.45 4.39 8.80
C HIS A 68 -1.86 3.81 8.75
N HIS A 69 -2.11 2.82 9.60
CA HIS A 69 -3.47 2.28 9.80
C HIS A 69 -4.40 3.36 10.34
N ASP A 70 -5.69 3.18 10.20
CA ASP A 70 -6.77 4.05 10.72
C ASP A 70 -6.71 5.52 10.25
N SER A 71 -5.77 5.88 9.39
CA SER A 71 -5.78 7.16 8.68
C SER A 71 -6.84 7.13 7.58
N ALA A 72 -7.40 8.28 7.26
CA ALA A 72 -8.41 8.40 6.21
C ALA A 72 -8.27 9.68 5.41
N LEU A 73 -8.58 9.64 4.12
CA LEU A 73 -8.59 10.78 3.22
C LEU A 73 -10.02 11.07 2.78
N LEU A 74 -10.51 12.27 3.06
CA LEU A 74 -11.77 12.76 2.55
C LEU A 74 -11.51 13.61 1.31
N VAL A 75 -12.14 13.21 0.22
CA VAL A 75 -12.08 13.91 -1.08
C VAL A 75 -13.47 14.45 -1.40
N ARG A 76 -13.56 15.77 -1.57
CA ARG A 76 -14.75 16.47 -2.06
C ARG A 76 -14.42 17.25 -3.31
N PRO A 77 -15.27 17.23 -4.34
CA PRO A 77 -15.05 18.04 -5.54
C PRO A 77 -14.90 19.54 -5.22
N GLY A 78 -13.85 20.14 -5.75
CA GLY A 78 -13.55 21.57 -5.57
C GLY A 78 -12.94 21.94 -4.22
N GLU A 79 -12.72 21.00 -3.30
CA GLU A 79 -12.08 21.25 -2.02
C GLU A 79 -10.69 20.63 -1.96
N ARG A 80 -9.82 21.20 -1.14
CA ARG A 80 -8.51 20.57 -0.84
C ARG A 80 -8.74 19.26 -0.11
N PRO A 81 -8.11 18.13 -0.51
CA PRO A 81 -8.31 16.85 0.15
C PRO A 81 -7.90 16.95 1.63
N ARG A 82 -8.74 16.42 2.53
CA ARG A 82 -8.51 16.46 3.98
C ARG A 82 -8.03 15.10 4.44
N LEU A 83 -6.82 15.06 4.99
CA LEU A 83 -6.19 13.86 5.53
C LEU A 83 -6.32 13.82 7.04
N PHE A 84 -7.07 12.86 7.55
CA PHE A 84 -7.08 12.49 8.96
C PHE A 84 -5.89 11.57 9.20
N TYR A 85 -4.84 12.14 9.75
CA TYR A 85 -3.59 11.45 10.02
C TYR A 85 -3.63 10.88 11.42
N TYR A 86 -3.83 9.56 11.52
CA TYR A 86 -3.91 8.90 12.80
C TYR A 86 -2.52 8.79 13.43
N GLN A 87 -2.36 9.45 14.57
CA GLN A 87 -1.13 9.48 15.37
C GLN A 87 -1.52 9.41 16.83
N PRO A 88 -1.84 8.21 17.36
CA PRO A 88 -2.24 8.04 18.75
C PRO A 88 -1.06 8.31 19.69
N ASP A 89 -1.38 8.80 20.88
CA ASP A 89 -0.46 8.78 22.02
C ASP A 89 -0.54 7.38 22.65
N ASP A 90 0.42 6.52 22.35
CA ASP A 90 0.43 5.12 22.75
C ASP A 90 1.63 4.80 23.63
N TYR A 91 1.40 4.03 24.69
CA TYR A 91 2.47 3.59 25.60
C TYR A 91 3.30 2.44 25.05
N TRP A 92 2.69 1.55 24.23
CA TRP A 92 3.28 0.31 23.77
C TRP A 92 3.94 0.43 22.40
N TYR A 93 3.41 1.29 21.54
CA TYR A 93 3.84 1.43 20.15
C TYR A 93 4.47 2.79 19.90
N LEU A 94 5.50 2.79 19.07
CA LEU A 94 6.08 4.04 18.58
C LEU A 94 5.07 4.70 17.64
N PRO A 95 4.58 5.91 17.97
CA PRO A 95 3.68 6.62 17.08
C PRO A 95 4.31 6.87 15.71
N PRO A 96 3.51 6.95 14.64
CA PRO A 96 4.01 7.41 13.35
C PRO A 96 4.73 8.76 13.46
N SER A 97 5.74 9.00 12.61
CA SER A 97 6.42 10.29 12.54
C SER A 97 5.48 11.39 12.05
N ASP A 98 5.79 12.64 12.39
CA ASP A 98 5.05 13.79 11.87
C ASP A 98 5.05 13.81 10.33
N PRO A 99 3.95 14.30 9.73
CA PRO A 99 3.86 14.41 8.27
C PRO A 99 4.95 15.30 7.68
N GLU A 100 5.68 14.79 6.70
CA GLU A 100 6.75 15.55 6.03
C GLU A 100 6.15 16.53 5.00
N SER A 101 6.62 17.77 5.02
CA SER A 101 6.08 18.86 4.18
C SER A 101 6.08 18.57 2.67
N TRP A 102 7.05 17.81 2.16
CA TRP A 102 7.14 17.53 0.71
C TRP A 102 5.90 16.83 0.14
N TRP A 103 5.18 16.07 0.97
CA TRP A 103 3.92 15.43 0.57
C TRP A 103 2.71 16.02 1.31
N ALA A 104 2.85 16.34 2.60
CA ALA A 104 1.75 16.78 3.46
C ALA A 104 1.17 18.12 3.04
N ASP A 105 1.99 19.00 2.46
CA ASP A 105 1.56 20.32 1.95
C ASP A 105 0.50 20.24 0.84
N GLN A 106 0.23 19.05 0.30
CA GLN A 106 -0.85 18.87 -0.68
C GLN A 106 -2.23 18.66 -0.02
N PHE A 107 -2.27 18.43 1.28
CA PHE A 107 -3.48 18.08 2.04
C PHE A 107 -3.79 19.09 3.12
N GLU A 108 -5.07 19.20 3.50
CA GLU A 108 -5.46 19.70 4.81
C GLU A 108 -5.26 18.57 5.83
N VAL A 109 -4.14 18.59 6.54
CA VAL A 109 -3.81 17.53 7.51
C VAL A 109 -4.48 17.83 8.85
N VAL A 110 -5.30 16.89 9.32
CA VAL A 110 -5.93 16.89 10.64
C VAL A 110 -5.26 15.78 11.45
N MET A 111 -4.49 16.15 12.48
CA MET A 111 -3.90 15.19 13.41
C MET A 111 -5.01 14.56 14.24
N ALA A 112 -5.09 13.24 14.27
CA ALA A 112 -6.16 12.48 14.90
C ALA A 112 -5.59 11.50 15.93
N ASN A 113 -6.08 11.56 17.16
CA ASN A 113 -5.73 10.60 18.22
C ASN A 113 -6.70 9.42 18.27
N GLU A 114 -7.87 9.57 17.64
CA GLU A 114 -8.91 8.53 17.58
C GLU A 114 -9.04 7.99 16.16
N PRO A 115 -9.23 6.68 15.98
CA PRO A 115 -9.25 6.03 14.67
C PRO A 115 -10.46 6.41 13.81
N ASP A 116 -11.49 7.00 14.41
CA ASP A 116 -12.73 7.41 13.74
C ASP A 116 -12.99 8.93 13.76
N ALA A 117 -11.95 9.73 14.03
CA ALA A 117 -12.04 11.20 14.05
C ALA A 117 -12.66 11.80 12.77
N TRP A 118 -12.52 11.14 11.64
CA TRP A 118 -13.10 11.54 10.36
C TRP A 118 -14.64 11.50 10.33
N LEU A 119 -15.32 10.81 11.26
CA LEU A 119 -16.79 10.83 11.36
C LEU A 119 -17.34 12.23 11.62
N GLN A 120 -16.57 13.10 12.26
CA GLN A 120 -16.94 14.49 12.53
C GLN A 120 -16.80 15.38 11.27
N ALA A 121 -16.25 14.88 10.17
CA ALA A 121 -16.01 15.63 8.95
C ALA A 121 -17.24 15.80 8.04
N GLY A 122 -18.44 15.49 8.51
CA GLY A 122 -19.67 15.59 7.74
C GLY A 122 -19.80 14.50 6.68
N VAL A 123 -19.34 13.29 6.99
CA VAL A 123 -19.60 12.09 6.19
C VAL A 123 -21.09 11.79 6.26
N ASN A 124 -21.74 11.55 5.12
CA ASN A 124 -23.18 11.33 4.98
C ASN A 124 -23.48 10.20 3.99
N GLU A 125 -24.75 9.92 3.76
CA GLU A 125 -25.22 8.89 2.84
C GLU A 125 -24.82 9.08 1.37
N SER A 126 -24.44 10.30 0.97
CA SER A 126 -23.89 10.59 -0.36
C SER A 126 -22.36 10.45 -0.43
N THR A 127 -21.71 9.99 0.63
CA THR A 127 -20.27 9.75 0.69
C THR A 127 -19.95 8.29 0.38
N ALA A 128 -19.13 8.05 -0.65
CA ALA A 128 -18.60 6.73 -0.94
C ALA A 128 -17.49 6.36 0.06
N TYR A 129 -17.67 5.28 0.82
CA TYR A 129 -16.59 4.71 1.65
C TYR A 129 -15.76 3.72 0.83
N ILE A 130 -14.43 3.90 0.83
CA ILE A 130 -13.49 3.02 0.14
C ILE A 130 -12.52 2.43 1.19
N GLY A 131 -12.70 1.17 1.54
CA GLY A 131 -11.89 0.50 2.55
C GLY A 131 -12.44 -0.86 2.95
N ASP A 132 -11.72 -1.54 3.84
CA ASP A 132 -11.98 -2.91 4.32
C ASP A 132 -12.32 -3.00 5.81
N ALA A 133 -12.61 -1.86 6.47
CA ALA A 133 -13.01 -1.83 7.87
C ALA A 133 -14.55 -1.99 8.03
N PRO A 134 -15.08 -3.20 8.21
CA PRO A 134 -16.53 -3.45 8.22
C PRO A 134 -17.28 -2.72 9.35
N CYS A 135 -16.63 -2.56 10.50
CA CYS A 135 -17.21 -1.83 11.64
C CYS A 135 -17.43 -0.33 11.36
N LEU A 136 -16.68 0.24 10.41
CA LEU A 136 -16.84 1.61 9.96
C LEU A 136 -17.85 1.73 8.82
N ALA A 137 -18.08 0.65 8.07
CA ALA A 137 -19.04 0.61 6.96
C ALA A 137 -20.47 0.89 7.44
N GLU A 138 -20.87 0.39 8.60
CA GLU A 138 -22.17 0.64 9.19
C GLU A 138 -22.42 2.13 9.47
N LYS A 139 -21.36 2.88 9.76
CA LYS A 139 -21.41 4.31 10.07
C LYS A 139 -21.63 5.19 8.84
N VAL A 140 -21.33 4.69 7.64
CA VAL A 140 -21.53 5.40 6.35
C VAL A 140 -22.68 4.80 5.51
N GLY A 141 -23.32 3.75 6.00
CA GLY A 141 -24.39 3.03 5.28
C GLY A 141 -23.83 1.99 4.30
N ALA A 142 -24.36 0.78 4.34
CA ALA A 142 -23.85 -0.36 3.57
C ALA A 142 -23.89 -0.15 2.04
N GLU A 143 -24.86 0.62 1.53
CA GLU A 143 -25.02 0.91 0.10
C GLU A 143 -23.87 1.73 -0.47
N GLN A 144 -23.17 2.48 0.37
CA GLN A 144 -22.07 3.36 0.00
C GLN A 144 -20.69 2.71 0.21
N LEU A 145 -20.65 1.46 0.66
CA LEU A 145 -19.42 0.72 0.88
C LEU A 145 -18.85 0.18 -0.42
N ASN A 146 -17.66 0.60 -0.75
CA ASN A 146 -16.89 0.15 -1.92
C ASN A 146 -17.75 0.12 -3.22
N PRO A 147 -18.41 1.24 -3.60
CA PRO A 147 -19.31 1.25 -4.74
C PRO A 147 -18.56 0.85 -6.02
N GLN A 148 -18.92 -0.31 -6.56
CA GLN A 148 -18.15 -1.00 -7.61
C GLN A 148 -17.99 -0.15 -8.88
N ARG A 149 -18.99 0.66 -9.24
CA ARG A 149 -18.95 1.51 -10.42
C ARG A 149 -17.89 2.60 -10.27
N LEU A 150 -17.84 3.25 -9.10
CA LEU A 150 -16.82 4.25 -8.78
C LEU A 150 -15.42 3.61 -8.79
N ILE A 151 -15.25 2.48 -8.12
CA ILE A 151 -13.97 1.74 -8.09
C ILE A 151 -13.51 1.37 -9.50
N ASN A 152 -14.39 0.83 -10.34
CA ASN A 152 -14.04 0.47 -11.73
C ASN A 152 -13.59 1.69 -12.54
N ARG A 153 -14.26 2.84 -12.36
CA ARG A 153 -13.86 4.09 -13.02
C ARG A 153 -12.49 4.54 -12.57
N ILE A 154 -12.23 4.56 -11.27
CA ILE A 154 -10.92 4.90 -10.71
C ILE A 154 -9.83 3.92 -11.18
N HIS A 155 -10.12 2.62 -11.24
CA HIS A 155 -9.16 1.64 -11.76
C HIS A 155 -8.83 1.91 -13.23
N LEU A 156 -9.79 2.30 -14.04
CA LEU A 156 -9.56 2.68 -15.43
C LEU A 156 -8.63 3.91 -15.53
N GLU A 157 -8.89 4.95 -14.73
CA GLU A 157 -8.05 6.15 -14.68
C GLU A 157 -6.61 5.82 -14.24
N ARG A 158 -6.42 4.89 -13.29
CA ARG A 158 -5.10 4.42 -12.83
C ARG A 158 -4.30 3.66 -13.88
N THR A 159 -4.91 3.23 -14.98
CA THR A 159 -4.16 2.61 -16.09
C THR A 159 -3.19 3.59 -16.74
N ARG A 160 -3.48 4.89 -16.72
CA ARG A 160 -2.61 5.95 -17.22
C ARG A 160 -1.80 6.55 -16.07
N LYS A 161 -0.50 6.28 -16.07
CA LYS A 161 0.42 6.74 -15.01
C LYS A 161 0.79 8.20 -15.20
N THR A 162 0.92 8.91 -14.08
CA THR A 162 1.53 10.24 -14.05
C THR A 162 3.06 10.13 -14.15
N ASP A 163 3.74 11.23 -14.46
CA ASP A 163 5.21 11.26 -14.51
C ASP A 163 5.85 10.89 -13.18
N TYR A 164 5.20 11.26 -12.05
CA TYR A 164 5.64 10.86 -10.71
C TYR A 164 5.53 9.35 -10.51
N GLU A 165 4.40 8.73 -10.88
CA GLU A 165 4.23 7.28 -10.81
C GLU A 165 5.26 6.55 -11.68
N ILE A 166 5.55 7.07 -12.88
CA ILE A 166 6.56 6.50 -13.77
C ILE A 166 7.94 6.55 -13.10
N ALA A 167 8.29 7.66 -12.45
CA ALA A 167 9.56 7.76 -11.74
C ALA A 167 9.65 6.79 -10.55
N CYS A 168 8.57 6.63 -9.78
CA CYS A 168 8.50 5.63 -8.70
C CYS A 168 8.61 4.20 -9.23
N MET A 169 7.93 3.88 -10.33
CA MET A 169 8.01 2.56 -10.98
C MET A 169 9.40 2.27 -11.51
N ALA A 170 10.09 3.27 -12.08
CA ALA A 170 11.48 3.12 -12.54
C ALA A 170 12.43 2.80 -11.39
N GLU A 171 12.26 3.46 -10.23
CA GLU A 171 13.07 3.16 -9.04
C GLU A 171 12.75 1.76 -8.48
N ALA A 172 11.47 1.38 -8.44
CA ALA A 172 11.07 0.03 -8.04
C ALA A 172 11.67 -1.04 -8.97
N ALA A 173 11.66 -0.81 -10.29
CA ALA A 173 12.27 -1.71 -11.27
C ALA A 173 13.80 -1.80 -11.08
N ARG A 174 14.48 -0.70 -10.75
CA ARG A 174 15.91 -0.70 -10.44
C ARG A 174 16.23 -1.56 -9.21
N LEU A 175 15.44 -1.44 -8.15
CA LEU A 175 15.58 -2.26 -6.95
C LEU A 175 15.29 -3.73 -7.25
N GLY A 176 14.22 -4.00 -8.02
CA GLY A 176 13.89 -5.33 -8.48
C GLY A 176 15.04 -5.99 -9.25
N ALA A 177 15.70 -5.28 -10.15
CA ALA A 177 16.86 -5.80 -10.90
C ALA A 177 18.01 -6.19 -9.97
N ILE A 178 18.30 -5.39 -8.93
CA ILE A 178 19.33 -5.72 -7.93
C ILE A 178 18.94 -7.01 -7.19
N ALA A 179 17.70 -7.12 -6.74
CA ALA A 179 17.22 -8.27 -6.00
C ALA A 179 17.23 -9.56 -6.84
N HIS A 180 16.78 -9.49 -8.09
CA HIS A 180 16.83 -10.62 -9.02
C HIS A 180 18.26 -11.05 -9.33
N THR A 181 19.19 -10.11 -9.51
CA THR A 181 20.62 -10.44 -9.69
C THR A 181 21.20 -11.16 -8.46
N ALA A 182 20.83 -10.70 -7.26
CA ALA A 182 21.29 -11.35 -6.03
C ALA A 182 20.71 -12.77 -5.88
N ALA A 183 19.45 -12.97 -6.27
CA ALA A 183 18.81 -14.28 -6.27
C ALA A 183 19.45 -15.23 -7.32
N GLU A 184 19.73 -14.74 -8.52
CA GLU A 184 20.46 -15.49 -9.55
C GLU A 184 21.84 -15.97 -9.06
N GLN A 185 22.58 -15.09 -8.39
CA GLN A 185 23.86 -15.46 -7.80
C GLN A 185 23.70 -16.56 -6.75
N GLY A 186 22.69 -16.45 -5.86
CA GLY A 186 22.38 -17.47 -4.89
C GLY A 186 22.03 -18.82 -5.52
N PHE A 187 21.26 -18.82 -6.60
CA PHE A 187 20.98 -20.02 -7.39
C PHE A 187 22.26 -20.65 -7.96
N ARG A 188 23.15 -19.86 -8.54
CA ARG A 188 24.42 -20.34 -9.11
C ARG A 188 25.41 -20.87 -8.04
N GLU A 189 25.31 -20.36 -6.82
CA GLU A 189 26.08 -20.82 -5.66
C GLU A 189 25.50 -22.10 -5.04
N GLY A 190 24.34 -22.58 -5.49
CA GLY A 190 23.71 -23.79 -4.98
C GLY A 190 22.98 -23.60 -3.67
N LEU A 191 22.49 -22.38 -3.38
CA LEU A 191 21.72 -22.10 -2.16
C LEU A 191 20.31 -22.72 -2.22
N SER A 192 19.73 -22.91 -1.03
CA SER A 192 18.35 -23.33 -0.86
C SER A 192 17.35 -22.22 -1.27
N GLU A 193 16.08 -22.60 -1.46
CA GLU A 193 14.99 -21.63 -1.75
C GLU A 193 14.89 -20.57 -0.67
N TYR A 194 15.03 -20.96 0.60
CA TYR A 194 15.01 -20.04 1.74
C TYR A 194 16.19 -19.05 1.68
N GLU A 195 17.41 -19.52 1.47
CA GLU A 195 18.61 -18.67 1.41
C GLU A 195 18.58 -17.71 0.20
N ILE A 196 18.09 -18.16 -0.95
CA ILE A 196 17.86 -17.32 -2.14
C ILE A 196 16.86 -16.20 -1.82
N HIS A 197 15.74 -16.54 -1.16
CA HIS A 197 14.76 -15.55 -0.71
C HIS A 197 15.38 -14.52 0.24
N GLN A 198 16.12 -14.97 1.25
CA GLN A 198 16.79 -14.06 2.19
C GLN A 198 17.77 -13.13 1.46
N ARG A 199 18.57 -13.67 0.53
CA ARG A 199 19.51 -12.89 -0.27
C ARG A 199 18.80 -11.84 -1.12
N TYR A 200 17.66 -12.19 -1.73
CA TYR A 200 16.81 -11.25 -2.45
C TYR A 200 16.43 -10.06 -1.55
N CYS A 201 15.80 -10.32 -0.42
CA CYS A 201 15.33 -9.29 0.51
C CYS A 201 16.49 -8.43 1.06
N MET A 202 17.57 -9.06 1.51
CA MET A 202 18.74 -8.37 2.07
C MET A 202 19.42 -7.46 1.05
N SER A 203 19.46 -7.81 -0.22
CA SER A 203 20.12 -7.02 -1.27
C SER A 203 19.49 -5.64 -1.46
N ILE A 204 18.22 -5.49 -1.15
CA ILE A 204 17.43 -4.24 -1.25
C ILE A 204 17.00 -3.69 0.11
N GLY A 205 17.40 -4.34 1.21
CA GLY A 205 17.12 -3.90 2.57
C GLY A 205 15.62 -3.94 2.92
N LEU A 206 14.90 -4.95 2.44
CA LEU A 206 13.50 -5.21 2.77
C LEU A 206 13.35 -6.51 3.56
N VAL A 207 12.27 -6.59 4.32
CA VAL A 207 11.76 -7.84 4.89
C VAL A 207 10.59 -8.37 4.06
N ASP A 208 10.23 -9.64 4.21
CA ASP A 208 9.17 -10.30 3.41
C ASP A 208 7.83 -9.54 3.47
N ALA A 209 7.45 -9.01 4.63
CA ALA A 209 6.22 -8.22 4.81
C ALA A 209 6.21 -6.87 4.05
N GLU A 210 7.38 -6.35 3.66
CA GLU A 210 7.52 -5.09 2.93
C GLU A 210 7.51 -5.29 1.41
N LEU A 211 7.58 -6.52 0.94
CA LEU A 211 7.46 -6.82 -0.49
C LEU A 211 6.03 -6.52 -0.99
N PRO A 212 5.86 -6.10 -2.25
CA PRO A 212 4.52 -5.82 -2.81
C PRO A 212 3.60 -7.05 -2.79
N PHE A 213 4.18 -8.25 -2.85
CA PHE A 213 3.56 -9.56 -2.65
C PHE A 213 4.64 -10.55 -2.21
N HIS A 214 4.24 -11.66 -1.59
CA HIS A 214 5.17 -12.72 -1.23
C HIS A 214 5.82 -13.27 -2.49
N ASN A 215 7.15 -13.19 -2.58
CA ASN A 215 7.84 -13.75 -3.72
C ASN A 215 7.79 -15.29 -3.69
N ILE A 216 7.77 -15.87 -4.86
CA ILE A 216 7.87 -17.30 -5.06
C ILE A 216 9.33 -17.59 -5.39
N VAL A 217 9.98 -18.42 -4.58
CA VAL A 217 11.32 -18.94 -4.87
C VAL A 217 11.21 -20.44 -4.92
N ALA A 218 11.35 -21.01 -6.10
CA ALA A 218 11.15 -22.44 -6.32
C ALA A 218 12.30 -23.04 -7.12
N LEU A 219 12.72 -24.24 -6.72
CA LEU A 219 13.76 -25.03 -7.39
C LEU A 219 13.15 -26.32 -7.96
N ASN A 220 13.64 -26.72 -9.12
CA ASN A 220 13.32 -27.96 -9.79
C ASN A 220 11.80 -28.19 -9.96
N GLU A 221 11.26 -29.29 -9.41
CA GLU A 221 9.86 -29.68 -9.50
C GLU A 221 8.91 -28.73 -8.78
N HIS A 222 9.38 -27.95 -7.80
CA HIS A 222 8.58 -26.92 -7.13
C HIS A 222 8.15 -25.81 -8.10
N ASN A 223 8.86 -25.60 -9.21
CA ASN A 223 8.51 -24.64 -10.26
C ASN A 223 7.13 -24.88 -10.87
N ALA A 224 6.59 -26.10 -10.74
CA ALA A 224 5.26 -26.43 -11.24
C ALA A 224 4.11 -25.96 -10.35
N VAL A 225 4.40 -25.48 -9.14
CA VAL A 225 3.40 -25.00 -8.17
C VAL A 225 3.26 -23.50 -8.27
N LEU A 226 2.12 -23.01 -8.82
CA LEU A 226 1.90 -21.59 -9.11
C LEU A 226 2.01 -20.65 -7.89
N HIS A 227 1.57 -21.12 -6.71
CA HIS A 227 1.63 -20.33 -5.47
C HIS A 227 2.51 -21.05 -4.42
N TYR A 228 3.72 -21.46 -4.85
CA TYR A 228 4.67 -22.12 -3.97
C TYR A 228 5.25 -21.12 -2.94
N GLN A 229 5.08 -21.43 -1.64
CA GLN A 229 5.54 -20.55 -0.56
C GLN A 229 6.32 -21.29 0.54
N ALA A 230 6.56 -22.59 0.39
CA ALA A 230 7.20 -23.40 1.43
C ALA A 230 8.67 -23.01 1.69
N ARG A 231 9.40 -22.61 0.62
CA ARG A 231 10.81 -22.16 0.71
C ARG A 231 11.65 -23.12 1.51
N GLN A 232 11.99 -24.27 0.91
CA GLN A 232 12.80 -25.31 1.54
C GLN A 232 14.12 -24.75 2.08
N GLN A 233 14.47 -25.14 3.31
CA GLN A 233 15.71 -24.70 3.96
C GLN A 233 16.93 -25.50 3.51
N GLN A 234 16.73 -26.69 2.96
CA GLN A 234 17.81 -27.52 2.45
C GLN A 234 17.89 -27.38 0.93
N ALA A 235 19.10 -27.09 0.43
CA ALA A 235 19.35 -27.08 -1.00
C ALA A 235 19.22 -28.50 -1.57
N PRO A 236 18.59 -28.70 -2.74
CA PRO A 236 18.58 -30.00 -3.40
C PRO A 236 20.00 -30.37 -3.86
N VAL A 237 20.30 -31.69 -3.88
CA VAL A 237 21.63 -32.21 -4.29
C VAL A 237 21.95 -31.82 -5.73
N ASP A 238 20.95 -31.79 -6.60
CA ASP A 238 21.08 -31.42 -8.01
C ASP A 238 20.09 -30.28 -8.33
N ILE A 239 20.61 -29.11 -8.56
CA ILE A 239 19.82 -27.92 -8.90
C ILE A 239 19.84 -27.74 -10.41
N ARG A 240 18.66 -27.85 -11.06
CA ARG A 240 18.52 -27.83 -12.52
C ARG A 240 17.76 -26.63 -13.04
N SER A 241 16.82 -26.11 -12.25
CA SER A 241 15.95 -25.02 -12.66
C SER A 241 15.54 -24.15 -11.48
N PHE A 242 15.23 -22.90 -11.77
CA PHE A 242 14.90 -21.86 -10.82
C PHE A 242 13.76 -20.98 -11.35
N LEU A 243 12.81 -20.66 -10.47
CA LEU A 243 11.73 -19.71 -10.71
C LEU A 243 11.72 -18.69 -9.58
N LEU A 244 11.61 -17.41 -9.94
CA LEU A 244 11.43 -16.29 -9.04
C LEU A 244 10.42 -15.30 -9.65
#